data_68291ebc2ec542757a6c6dd353bf5d88
#
_entry.id   68291ebc2ec542757a6c6dd353bf5d88
#
_cell.length_a   1.000
_cell.length_b   1.000
_cell.length_c   1.000
_cell.angle_alpha   90.00
_cell.angle_beta   90.00
_cell.angle_gamma   90.00
#
_symmetry.space_group_name_H-M   'P 1'
#
loop_
_entity.id
_entity.type
_entity.pdbx_description
1 polymer ?
#
loop_
_entity_poly.entity_id
_entity_poly.type
_entity_poly.pdbx_seq_one_letter_code
_entity_poly.pdbx_strand_id
1 'polypeptide(L)'
;MAYKPEGYTDISPYLLVADIAATLDFLEAAFGATRLRLHHRPNGDPMHAEARIGDSVVMLGQAPGGDGAHVHIYVPDVRATYAAALKAGATSVQEPLDQGDGDLRAGVQDSQGTIWWPSTQLSVR
;
A
#
# COMPACT_ATOMS: atom_id res chain seq x y z
N MET A 1 -5.95 30.09 -2.36
CA MET A 1 -6.19 28.66 -2.67
C MET A 1 -4.99 27.84 -2.23
N ALA A 2 -5.24 26.73 -1.60
CA ALA A 2 -4.16 25.81 -1.27
C ALA A 2 -3.55 25.21 -2.56
N TYR A 3 -2.24 24.96 -2.55
CA TYR A 3 -1.55 24.44 -3.73
C TYR A 3 -1.84 22.95 -4.00
N LYS A 4 -2.45 22.25 -3.04
CA LYS A 4 -2.82 20.82 -3.19
C LYS A 4 -4.19 20.57 -2.59
N PRO A 5 -4.89 19.48 -2.99
CA PRO A 5 -6.17 19.12 -2.39
C PRO A 5 -6.02 18.87 -0.89
N GLU A 6 -7.06 19.18 -0.14
CA GLU A 6 -7.09 18.91 1.29
C GLU A 6 -6.97 17.41 1.55
N GLY A 7 -6.16 17.04 2.53
CA GLY A 7 -5.96 15.65 2.92
C GLY A 7 -4.94 14.90 2.06
N TYR A 8 -4.27 15.57 1.12
CA TYR A 8 -3.22 14.95 0.31
C TYR A 8 -1.84 15.30 0.86
N THR A 9 -0.93 14.35 0.77
CA THR A 9 0.49 14.55 1.09
C THR A 9 1.22 15.14 -0.13
N ASP A 10 2.34 15.84 0.10
CA ASP A 10 3.11 16.41 -1.01
C ASP A 10 3.65 15.33 -1.94
N ILE A 11 4.10 14.22 -1.38
CA ILE A 11 4.63 13.10 -2.13
C ILE A 11 3.67 11.92 -1.96
N SER A 12 3.34 11.26 -3.08
CA SER A 12 2.56 10.03 -3.07
C SER A 12 3.28 8.96 -3.87
N PRO A 13 3.39 7.73 -3.36
CA PRO A 13 3.79 6.61 -4.19
C PRO A 13 2.82 6.47 -5.36
N TYR A 14 3.33 6.18 -6.53
CA TYR A 14 2.53 5.91 -7.72
C TYR A 14 2.89 4.51 -8.22
N LEU A 15 1.96 3.58 -8.11
CA LEU A 15 2.18 2.18 -8.44
C LEU A 15 1.51 1.86 -9.77
N LEU A 16 2.24 1.25 -10.68
CA LEU A 16 1.66 0.69 -11.90
C LEU A 16 1.26 -0.75 -11.61
N VAL A 17 -0.03 -1.03 -11.69
CA VAL A 17 -0.61 -2.33 -11.35
C VAL A 17 -1.42 -2.87 -12.52
N ALA A 18 -1.50 -4.19 -12.64
CA ALA A 18 -2.30 -4.81 -13.68
C ALA A 18 -3.79 -4.72 -13.39
N ASP A 19 -4.18 -4.66 -12.10
CA ASP A 19 -5.58 -4.68 -11.68
C ASP A 19 -5.78 -3.73 -10.49
N ILE A 20 -6.36 -2.55 -10.77
CA ILE A 20 -6.65 -1.54 -9.74
C ILE A 20 -7.67 -2.07 -8.73
N ALA A 21 -8.73 -2.74 -9.17
CA ALA A 21 -9.79 -3.21 -8.27
C ALA A 21 -9.23 -4.19 -7.24
N ALA A 22 -8.41 -5.15 -7.67
CA ALA A 22 -7.77 -6.11 -6.77
C ALA A 22 -6.82 -5.41 -5.80
N THR A 23 -6.08 -4.40 -6.26
CA THR A 23 -5.18 -3.64 -5.42
C THR A 23 -5.93 -2.87 -4.34
N LEU A 24 -7.02 -2.18 -4.69
CA LEU A 24 -7.84 -1.45 -3.72
C LEU A 24 -8.42 -2.38 -2.66
N ASP A 25 -8.94 -3.53 -3.07
CA ASP A 25 -9.48 -4.52 -2.13
C ASP A 25 -8.40 -4.97 -1.13
N PHE A 26 -7.20 -5.23 -1.63
CA PHE A 26 -6.07 -5.62 -0.79
C PHE A 26 -5.70 -4.51 0.20
N LEU A 27 -5.56 -3.26 -0.28
CA LEU A 27 -5.18 -2.14 0.56
C LEU A 27 -6.20 -1.89 1.67
N GLU A 28 -7.49 -2.05 1.37
CA GLU A 28 -8.55 -1.92 2.36
C GLU A 28 -8.46 -3.03 3.41
N ALA A 29 -8.29 -4.29 2.98
CA ALA A 29 -8.27 -5.44 3.87
C ALA A 29 -7.00 -5.51 4.72
N ALA A 30 -5.84 -5.20 4.14
CA ALA A 30 -4.56 -5.32 4.83
C ALA A 30 -4.22 -4.09 5.69
N PHE A 31 -4.52 -2.89 5.19
CA PHE A 31 -4.05 -1.64 5.81
C PHE A 31 -5.17 -0.68 6.22
N GLY A 32 -6.43 -1.06 6.02
CA GLY A 32 -7.55 -0.20 6.37
C GLY A 32 -7.66 1.04 5.47
N ALA A 33 -7.24 0.94 4.22
CA ALA A 33 -7.26 2.05 3.30
C ALA A 33 -8.66 2.57 3.04
N THR A 34 -8.76 3.86 2.73
CA THR A 34 -10.00 4.54 2.29
C THR A 34 -9.84 4.93 0.84
N ARG A 35 -10.80 4.57 0.00
CA ARG A 35 -10.79 4.99 -1.41
C ARG A 35 -11.07 6.48 -1.51
N LEU A 36 -10.30 7.19 -2.35
CA LEU A 36 -10.46 8.63 -2.57
C LEU A 36 -11.04 8.93 -3.94
N ARG A 37 -10.35 8.56 -5.00
CA ARG A 37 -10.73 8.82 -6.39
C ARG A 37 -10.60 7.56 -7.22
N LEU A 38 -11.46 7.44 -8.21
CA LEU A 38 -11.37 6.38 -9.22
C LEU A 38 -11.80 7.00 -10.56
N HIS A 39 -10.88 7.01 -11.51
CA HIS A 39 -11.13 7.49 -12.87
C HIS A 39 -11.09 6.32 -13.84
N HIS A 40 -12.00 6.35 -14.81
CA HIS A 40 -12.12 5.32 -15.83
C HIS A 40 -11.73 5.86 -17.20
N ARG A 41 -11.27 4.95 -18.07
CA ARG A 41 -11.09 5.24 -19.49
C ARG A 41 -12.47 5.35 -20.15
N PRO A 42 -12.55 5.94 -21.37
CA PRO A 42 -13.83 6.01 -22.10
C PRO A 42 -14.50 4.65 -22.30
N ASN A 43 -13.73 3.55 -22.37
CA ASN A 43 -14.27 2.20 -22.51
C ASN A 43 -14.77 1.57 -21.20
N GLY A 44 -14.66 2.32 -20.07
CA GLY A 44 -15.11 1.85 -18.77
C GLY A 44 -14.03 1.17 -17.92
N ASP A 45 -12.86 0.86 -18.46
CA ASP A 45 -11.79 0.25 -17.69
C ASP A 45 -11.22 1.23 -16.66
N PRO A 46 -10.83 0.76 -15.47
CA PRO A 46 -10.13 1.62 -14.52
C PRO A 46 -8.83 2.14 -15.12
N MET A 47 -8.54 3.42 -14.91
CA MET A 47 -7.31 4.06 -15.39
C MET A 47 -6.43 4.51 -14.24
N HIS A 48 -7.03 5.11 -13.22
CA HIS A 48 -6.33 5.74 -12.10
C HIS A 48 -7.19 5.64 -10.85
N ALA A 49 -6.55 5.35 -9.72
CA ALA A 49 -7.22 5.35 -8.43
C ALA A 49 -6.30 5.91 -7.36
N GLU A 50 -6.88 6.32 -6.25
CA GLU A 50 -6.16 6.83 -5.10
C GLU A 50 -6.79 6.26 -3.83
N ALA A 51 -5.93 5.96 -2.85
CA ALA A 51 -6.36 5.47 -1.56
C ALA A 51 -5.55 6.14 -0.46
N ARG A 52 -6.22 6.42 0.66
CA ARG A 52 -5.54 6.93 1.86
C ARG A 52 -5.23 5.77 2.78
N ILE A 53 -3.96 5.71 3.22
CA ILE A 53 -3.49 4.80 4.25
C ILE A 53 -2.84 5.66 5.34
N GLY A 54 -3.44 5.69 6.53
CA GLY A 54 -2.99 6.60 7.58
C GLY A 54 -3.06 8.06 7.13
N ASP A 55 -1.94 8.76 7.15
CA ASP A 55 -1.83 10.15 6.70
C ASP A 55 -1.36 10.29 5.24
N SER A 56 -1.18 9.18 4.54
CA SER A 56 -0.55 9.18 3.22
C SER A 56 -1.52 8.76 2.13
N VAL A 57 -1.29 9.25 0.92
CA VAL A 57 -2.06 8.90 -0.26
C VAL A 57 -1.20 8.06 -1.19
N VAL A 58 -1.73 6.91 -1.59
CA VAL A 58 -1.13 6.04 -2.61
C VAL A 58 -1.93 6.20 -3.89
N MET A 59 -1.24 6.38 -5.00
CA MET A 59 -1.84 6.48 -6.32
C MET A 59 -1.57 5.23 -7.13
N LEU A 60 -2.56 4.84 -7.94
CA LEU A 60 -2.52 3.62 -8.74
C LEU A 60 -2.82 3.96 -10.19
N GLY A 61 -2.01 3.47 -11.11
CA GLY A 61 -2.30 3.48 -12.54
C GLY A 61 -2.45 2.04 -13.03
N GLN A 62 -3.44 1.78 -13.89
CA GLN A 62 -3.63 0.44 -14.44
C GLN A 62 -2.89 0.32 -15.77
N ALA A 63 -1.98 -0.66 -15.85
CA ALA A 63 -1.22 -0.94 -17.04
C ALA A 63 -0.97 -2.44 -17.15
N PRO A 64 -1.14 -3.03 -18.34
CA PRO A 64 -0.76 -4.43 -18.56
C PRO A 64 0.72 -4.63 -18.20
N GLY A 65 1.01 -5.69 -17.43
CA GLY A 65 2.38 -5.96 -17.00
C GLY A 65 2.89 -5.06 -15.88
N GLY A 66 2.03 -4.26 -15.25
CA GLY A 66 2.41 -3.51 -14.06
C GLY A 66 2.87 -4.45 -12.95
N ASP A 67 4.00 -4.16 -12.32
CA ASP A 67 4.63 -5.04 -11.33
C ASP A 67 4.81 -4.38 -9.96
N GLY A 68 4.17 -3.21 -9.75
CA GLY A 68 4.19 -2.52 -8.47
C GLY A 68 5.54 -1.88 -8.14
N ALA A 69 5.89 -1.92 -6.84
CA ALA A 69 7.12 -1.30 -6.33
C ALA A 69 7.44 -1.86 -4.94
N HIS A 70 8.40 -1.26 -4.26
CA HIS A 70 8.64 -1.46 -2.82
C HIS A 70 8.09 -0.26 -2.06
N VAL A 71 7.27 -0.51 -1.04
CA VAL A 71 6.67 0.55 -0.23
C VAL A 71 6.85 0.21 1.25
N HIS A 72 7.49 1.11 1.97
CA HIS A 72 7.62 1.01 3.43
C HIS A 72 6.41 1.68 4.07
N ILE A 73 5.85 1.05 5.10
CA ILE A 73 4.70 1.59 5.83
C ILE A 73 4.89 1.36 7.33
N TYR A 74 4.84 2.44 8.13
CA TYR A 74 4.78 2.31 9.57
C TYR A 74 3.36 1.97 10.00
N VAL A 75 3.22 0.97 10.86
CA VAL A 75 1.95 0.49 11.41
C VAL A 75 2.07 0.33 12.92
N PRO A 76 0.96 0.42 13.66
CA PRO A 76 1.00 0.25 15.12
C PRO A 76 1.39 -1.16 15.56
N ASP A 77 1.04 -2.20 14.79
CA ASP A 77 1.26 -3.60 15.16
C ASP A 77 1.62 -4.41 13.92
N VAL A 78 2.91 -4.65 13.72
CA VAL A 78 3.42 -5.37 12.55
C VAL A 78 2.84 -6.78 12.45
N ARG A 79 2.74 -7.50 13.58
CA ARG A 79 2.28 -8.89 13.57
C ARG A 79 0.83 -8.98 13.12
N ALA A 80 -0.02 -8.06 13.60
CA ALA A 80 -1.42 -8.01 13.20
C ALA A 80 -1.57 -7.63 11.73
N THR A 81 -0.81 -6.63 11.25
CA THR A 81 -0.83 -6.20 9.86
C THR A 81 -0.33 -7.31 8.94
N TYR A 82 0.75 -7.99 9.31
CA TYR A 82 1.28 -9.12 8.56
C TYR A 82 0.23 -10.23 8.41
N ALA A 83 -0.42 -10.61 9.50
CA ALA A 83 -1.49 -11.62 9.46
C ALA A 83 -2.65 -11.20 8.57
N ALA A 84 -3.09 -9.93 8.68
CA ALA A 84 -4.17 -9.39 7.85
C ALA A 84 -3.79 -9.39 6.37
N ALA A 85 -2.55 -9.05 6.03
CA ALA A 85 -2.06 -9.05 4.66
C ALA A 85 -2.06 -10.46 4.06
N LEU A 86 -1.59 -11.46 4.80
CA LEU A 86 -1.63 -12.85 4.35
C LEU A 86 -3.06 -13.34 4.14
N LYS A 87 -3.96 -12.99 5.07
CA LYS A 87 -5.38 -13.33 4.95
C LYS A 87 -6.01 -12.66 3.72
N ALA A 88 -5.54 -11.46 3.36
CA ALA A 88 -6.00 -10.73 2.19
C ALA A 88 -5.37 -11.22 0.88
N GLY A 89 -4.54 -12.25 0.92
CA GLY A 89 -4.00 -12.90 -0.26
C GLY A 89 -2.54 -12.60 -0.58
N ALA A 90 -1.84 -11.84 0.26
CA ALA A 90 -0.42 -11.57 0.05
C ALA A 90 0.44 -12.80 0.36
N THR A 91 1.61 -12.85 -0.26
CA THR A 91 2.62 -13.88 -0.02
C THR A 91 3.68 -13.32 0.93
N SER A 92 4.13 -14.12 1.89
CA SER A 92 5.19 -13.70 2.81
C SER A 92 6.52 -13.55 2.06
N VAL A 93 7.16 -12.39 2.23
CA VAL A 93 8.54 -12.14 1.79
C VAL A 93 9.47 -12.28 3.00
N GLN A 94 9.03 -11.79 4.15
CA GLN A 94 9.78 -11.87 5.39
C GLN A 94 8.80 -11.89 6.57
N GLU A 95 8.93 -12.91 7.44
CA GLU A 95 8.19 -12.91 8.71
C GLU A 95 8.63 -11.73 9.58
N PRO A 96 7.78 -11.27 10.53
CA PRO A 96 8.16 -10.19 11.43
C PRO A 96 9.52 -10.48 12.09
N LEU A 97 10.46 -9.56 11.93
CA LEU A 97 11.85 -9.73 12.34
C LEU A 97 12.41 -8.43 12.91
N ASP A 98 13.07 -8.54 14.06
CA ASP A 98 13.91 -7.48 14.63
C ASP A 98 15.34 -7.71 14.18
N GLN A 99 15.82 -6.89 13.24
CA GLN A 99 17.18 -6.99 12.69
C GLN A 99 18.19 -6.16 13.48
N GLY A 100 17.76 -5.51 14.56
CA GLY A 100 18.62 -4.65 15.37
C GLY A 100 18.78 -3.24 14.83
N ASP A 101 17.93 -2.83 13.89
CA ASP A 101 17.96 -1.49 13.30
C ASP A 101 16.94 -0.52 13.94
N GLY A 102 16.27 -0.94 15.00
CA GLY A 102 15.30 -0.14 15.73
C GLY A 102 13.85 -0.38 15.35
N ASP A 103 13.59 -1.22 14.37
CA ASP A 103 12.24 -1.55 13.92
C ASP A 103 11.99 -3.06 13.96
N LEU A 104 10.76 -3.44 14.26
CA LEU A 104 10.23 -4.76 13.90
C LEU A 104 9.61 -4.63 12.52
N ARG A 105 10.03 -5.45 11.57
CA ARG A 105 9.60 -5.33 10.17
C ARG A 105 9.24 -6.68 9.58
N ALA A 106 8.16 -6.68 8.79
CA ALA A 106 7.81 -7.81 7.95
C ALA A 106 7.81 -7.39 6.48
N GLY A 107 7.75 -8.35 5.59
CA GLY A 107 7.62 -8.11 4.15
C GLY A 107 6.55 -9.01 3.56
N VAL A 108 5.66 -8.45 2.76
CA VAL A 108 4.61 -9.19 2.05
C VAL A 108 4.51 -8.68 0.62
N GLN A 109 4.24 -9.59 -0.31
CA GLN A 109 4.04 -9.23 -1.72
C GLN A 109 2.57 -9.42 -2.07
N ASP A 110 1.95 -8.37 -2.61
CA ASP A 110 0.55 -8.46 -3.05
C ASP A 110 0.45 -9.11 -4.44
N SER A 111 -0.78 -9.33 -4.91
CA SER A 111 -1.02 -9.99 -6.19
C SER A 111 -0.56 -9.17 -7.40
N GLN A 112 -0.25 -7.88 -7.20
CA GLN A 112 0.17 -6.98 -8.26
C GLN A 112 1.70 -6.78 -8.29
N GLY A 113 2.42 -7.50 -7.44
CA GLY A 113 3.88 -7.45 -7.40
C GLY A 113 4.47 -6.40 -6.47
N THR A 114 3.67 -5.56 -5.84
CA THR A 114 4.19 -4.61 -4.87
C THR A 114 4.62 -5.35 -3.61
N ILE A 115 5.82 -5.05 -3.13
CA ILE A 115 6.31 -5.55 -1.85
C ILE A 115 6.12 -4.45 -0.81
N TRP A 116 5.33 -4.78 0.20
CA TRP A 116 5.03 -3.90 1.32
C TRP A 116 5.89 -4.31 2.51
N TRP A 117 6.46 -3.30 3.19
CA TRP A 117 7.32 -3.49 4.36
C TRP A 117 6.67 -2.87 5.59
N PRO A 118 5.66 -3.51 6.19
CA PRO A 118 5.08 -3.00 7.43
C PRO A 118 6.10 -3.07 8.56
N SER A 119 6.21 -1.98 9.30
CA SER A 119 7.22 -1.80 10.35
C SER A 119 6.63 -1.05 11.54
N THR A 120 7.11 -1.39 12.74
CA THR A 120 6.79 -0.67 13.97
C THR A 120 8.10 -0.31 14.65
N GLN A 121 8.28 0.95 15.03
CA GLN A 121 9.46 1.38 15.76
C GLN A 121 9.52 0.70 17.13
N LEU A 122 10.64 0.08 17.46
CA LEU A 122 10.86 -0.57 18.75
C LEU A 122 11.54 0.36 19.75
N SER A 123 12.34 1.30 19.26
CA SER A 123 13.06 2.24 20.11
C SER A 123 13.21 3.57 19.38
N VAL A 124 13.18 4.66 20.15
CA VAL A 124 13.39 6.02 19.61
C VAL A 124 14.83 6.13 19.10
N ARG A 125 14.96 6.68 17.88
CA ARG A 125 16.25 6.88 17.21
C ARG A 125 16.60 8.34 17.10
#